data_37a8f37e774451b42754cc03be7fb8e2
#
_entry.id   37a8f37e774451b42754cc03be7fb8e2
#
_cell.length_a   1.000
_cell.length_b   1.000
_cell.length_c   1.000
_cell.angle_alpha   90.00
_cell.angle_beta   90.00
_cell.angle_gamma   90.00
#
_symmetry.space_group_name_H-M   'P 1'
#
loop_
_entity.id
_entity.type
_entity.pdbx_description
1 polymer ?
#
loop_
_entity_poly.entity_id
_entity_poly.type
_entity_poly.pdbx_seq_one_letter_code
_entity_poly.pdbx_strand_id
1 'polypeptide(L)'
;MMTMNDRLAALLGDRVPVTGHRPWPRYEIDHDTWLAVAQALGEGAGDLLGLWGEKDNVHLALRAVGAAAPCVVSVRTKNSDFPSIGRFHAPAIRLERAVRDLYGFAPLGMLDRRPWLDHGAWGMRAPLGARPPAARRDPGSYDFLSVKGEGLHQIPVGPVHAGIIEPGHFRFHANGETVARLEERLGYVHKGVDGLLTDVGIDRAARVIARISGDSTVAYSFAFRSEEHTSE
;
A
#
# COMPACT_ATOMS: atom_id res chain seq x y z
N MET A 1 4.64 -31.61 -12.45
CA MET A 1 4.33 -30.24 -12.84
C MET A 1 3.84 -29.56 -11.57
N MET A 2 4.61 -28.62 -11.00
CA MET A 2 4.24 -27.91 -9.78
C MET A 2 2.99 -27.08 -10.05
N THR A 3 1.95 -27.23 -9.25
CA THR A 3 0.74 -26.43 -9.42
C THR A 3 1.01 -24.96 -9.08
N MET A 4 0.21 -24.03 -9.62
CA MET A 4 0.31 -22.62 -9.25
C MET A 4 0.18 -22.41 -7.73
N ASN A 5 -0.60 -23.27 -7.06
CA ASN A 5 -0.79 -23.26 -5.62
C ASN A 5 0.49 -23.52 -4.82
N ASP A 6 1.41 -24.34 -5.37
CA ASP A 6 2.61 -24.75 -4.65
C ASP A 6 3.75 -23.74 -4.79
N ARG A 7 3.64 -22.78 -5.73
CA ARG A 7 4.74 -21.90 -6.10
C ARG A 7 5.13 -20.91 -5.02
N LEU A 8 4.17 -20.20 -4.42
CA LEU A 8 4.45 -19.26 -3.33
C LEU A 8 4.93 -20.00 -2.08
N ALA A 9 4.33 -21.15 -1.77
CA ALA A 9 4.77 -22.00 -0.66
C ALA A 9 6.21 -22.50 -0.88
N ALA A 10 6.55 -22.92 -2.11
CA ALA A 10 7.91 -23.36 -2.46
C ALA A 10 8.96 -22.22 -2.37
N LEU A 11 8.58 -20.97 -2.71
CA LEU A 11 9.47 -19.82 -2.58
C LEU A 11 9.79 -19.49 -1.11
N LEU A 12 8.87 -19.77 -0.19
CA LEU A 12 9.11 -19.61 1.23
C LEU A 12 9.87 -20.81 1.82
N GLY A 13 9.65 -22.01 1.26
CA GLY A 13 10.36 -23.24 1.63
C GLY A 13 10.32 -23.55 3.12
N ASP A 14 11.42 -24.08 3.65
CA ASP A 14 11.59 -24.42 5.07
C ASP A 14 12.04 -23.23 5.94
N ARG A 15 11.78 -21.97 5.50
CA ARG A 15 12.14 -20.78 6.28
C ARG A 15 11.43 -20.77 7.62
N VAL A 16 12.18 -20.46 8.67
CA VAL A 16 11.64 -20.33 10.02
C VAL A 16 10.94 -18.97 10.13
N PRO A 17 9.68 -18.91 10.57
CA PRO A 17 9.00 -17.66 10.81
C PRO A 17 9.71 -16.82 11.88
N VAL A 18 9.64 -15.51 11.76
CA VAL A 18 10.12 -14.57 12.77
C VAL A 18 9.36 -14.80 14.08
N THR A 19 10.14 -15.06 15.15
CA THR A 19 9.57 -15.34 16.48
C THR A 19 8.79 -14.13 17.01
N GLY A 20 7.61 -14.39 17.56
CA GLY A 20 6.79 -13.36 18.22
C GLY A 20 5.92 -12.51 17.28
N HIS A 21 6.03 -12.67 15.97
CA HIS A 21 5.11 -12.01 15.04
C HIS A 21 3.76 -12.74 15.01
N ARG A 22 2.70 -12.00 15.24
CA ARG A 22 1.32 -12.50 15.29
C ARG A 22 0.36 -11.55 14.57
N PRO A 23 -0.83 -11.97 14.16
CA PRO A 23 -1.37 -13.34 14.24
C PRO A 23 -0.83 -14.25 13.14
N TRP A 24 -0.27 -13.72 12.05
CA TRP A 24 0.18 -14.46 10.88
C TRP A 24 1.70 -14.68 10.88
N PRO A 25 2.20 -15.79 10.34
CA PRO A 25 3.62 -16.02 10.22
C PRO A 25 4.27 -14.94 9.33
N ARG A 26 5.44 -14.43 9.75
CA ARG A 26 6.28 -13.51 8.99
C ARG A 26 7.60 -14.16 8.65
N TYR A 27 8.02 -14.03 7.41
CA TYR A 27 9.28 -14.57 6.90
C TYR A 27 10.18 -13.45 6.41
N GLU A 28 11.43 -13.44 6.82
CA GLU A 28 12.44 -12.56 6.24
C GLU A 28 13.02 -13.22 5.00
N ILE A 29 13.08 -12.47 3.90
CA ILE A 29 13.54 -12.95 2.61
C ILE A 29 14.53 -11.97 1.99
N ASP A 30 15.38 -12.48 1.10
CA ASP A 30 16.29 -11.67 0.31
C ASP A 30 15.60 -11.01 -0.90
N HIS A 31 16.32 -10.12 -1.60
CA HIS A 31 15.81 -9.40 -2.76
C HIS A 31 15.43 -10.33 -3.92
N ASP A 32 16.15 -11.42 -4.11
CA ASP A 32 15.88 -12.35 -5.22
C ASP A 32 14.59 -13.14 -4.97
N THR A 33 14.41 -13.63 -3.74
CA THR A 33 13.16 -14.27 -3.31
C THR A 33 11.97 -13.27 -3.36
N TRP A 34 12.18 -12.02 -2.93
CA TRP A 34 11.16 -10.97 -3.03
C TRP A 34 10.72 -10.74 -4.48
N LEU A 35 11.69 -10.69 -5.42
CA LEU A 35 11.40 -10.54 -6.83
C LEU A 35 10.65 -11.75 -7.39
N ALA A 36 11.00 -12.96 -6.97
CA ALA A 36 10.29 -14.18 -7.36
C ALA A 36 8.84 -14.19 -6.82
N VAL A 37 8.61 -13.72 -5.59
CA VAL A 37 7.26 -13.51 -5.03
C VAL A 37 6.47 -12.50 -5.85
N ALA A 38 7.11 -11.38 -6.26
CA ALA A 38 6.47 -10.37 -7.11
C ALA A 38 6.01 -10.94 -8.46
N GLN A 39 6.86 -11.75 -9.10
CA GLN A 39 6.53 -12.43 -10.35
C GLN A 39 5.39 -13.44 -10.17
N ALA A 40 5.44 -14.24 -9.11
CA ALA A 40 4.41 -15.21 -8.79
C ALA A 40 3.04 -14.54 -8.56
N LEU A 41 3.00 -13.39 -7.87
CA LEU A 41 1.78 -12.58 -7.72
C LEU A 41 1.27 -12.06 -9.08
N GLY A 42 2.17 -11.62 -9.96
CA GLY A 42 1.83 -11.18 -11.31
C GLY A 42 1.22 -12.30 -12.17
N GLU A 43 1.60 -13.54 -11.91
CA GLU A 43 1.07 -14.74 -12.57
C GLU A 43 -0.19 -15.31 -11.88
N GLY A 44 -0.67 -14.66 -10.82
CA GLY A 44 -1.91 -15.05 -10.13
C GLY A 44 -1.73 -16.17 -9.10
N ALA A 45 -0.52 -16.39 -8.58
CA ALA A 45 -0.26 -17.43 -7.57
C ALA A 45 -0.83 -17.08 -6.18
N GLY A 46 -1.36 -15.87 -5.99
CA GLY A 46 -1.95 -15.44 -4.72
C GLY A 46 -2.54 -14.05 -4.77
N ASP A 47 -3.14 -13.65 -3.66
CA ASP A 47 -3.73 -12.34 -3.42
C ASP A 47 -2.74 -11.44 -2.68
N LEU A 48 -2.59 -10.20 -3.13
CA LEU A 48 -1.96 -9.12 -2.39
C LEU A 48 -2.96 -8.57 -1.37
N LEU A 49 -2.63 -8.64 -0.08
CA LEU A 49 -3.48 -8.15 1.01
C LEU A 49 -3.02 -6.79 1.53
N GLY A 50 -1.71 -6.51 1.51
CA GLY A 50 -1.16 -5.24 1.94
C GLY A 50 0.35 -5.13 1.67
N LEU A 51 0.83 -3.88 1.60
CA LEU A 51 2.26 -3.57 1.48
C LEU A 51 2.54 -2.29 2.26
N TRP A 52 3.51 -2.33 3.16
CA TRP A 52 3.88 -1.19 4.01
C TRP A 52 5.36 -1.17 4.36
N GLY A 53 5.84 -0.06 4.87
CA GLY A 53 7.21 0.11 5.36
C GLY A 53 7.28 0.08 6.89
N GLU A 54 8.43 -0.30 7.42
CA GLU A 54 8.79 -0.19 8.83
C GLU A 54 10.30 -0.08 8.97
N LYS A 55 10.80 1.00 9.61
CA LYS A 55 12.25 1.22 9.80
C LYS A 55 13.05 1.01 8.50
N ASP A 56 13.77 -0.12 8.40
CA ASP A 56 14.60 -0.48 7.25
C ASP A 56 14.00 -1.61 6.41
N ASN A 57 12.73 -1.96 6.63
CA ASN A 57 12.07 -3.09 5.99
C ASN A 57 10.85 -2.64 5.19
N VAL A 58 10.55 -3.41 4.16
CA VAL A 58 9.25 -3.40 3.49
C VAL A 58 8.59 -4.75 3.70
N HIS A 59 7.31 -4.71 4.04
CA HIS A 59 6.48 -5.86 4.35
C HIS A 59 5.39 -6.03 3.31
N LEU A 60 5.11 -7.28 2.97
CA LEU A 60 4.08 -7.67 2.04
C LEU A 60 3.21 -8.75 2.69
N ALA A 61 1.96 -8.45 2.95
CA ALA A 61 0.96 -9.45 3.33
C ALA A 61 0.36 -10.06 2.07
N LEU A 62 0.35 -11.37 2.01
CA LEU A 62 -0.17 -12.13 0.89
C LEU A 62 -0.87 -13.41 1.35
N ARG A 63 -1.75 -13.93 0.50
CA ARG A 63 -2.37 -15.24 0.66
C ARG A 63 -2.20 -16.03 -0.63
N ALA A 64 -1.50 -17.16 -0.55
CA ALA A 64 -1.37 -18.06 -1.70
C ALA A 64 -2.74 -18.62 -2.11
N VAL A 65 -2.93 -18.90 -3.40
CA VAL A 65 -4.14 -19.57 -3.88
C VAL A 65 -4.32 -20.89 -3.15
N GLY A 66 -5.52 -21.14 -2.60
CA GLY A 66 -5.84 -22.34 -1.83
C GLY A 66 -5.30 -22.38 -0.40
N ALA A 67 -4.52 -21.39 0.04
CA ALA A 67 -4.10 -21.33 1.45
C ALA A 67 -5.23 -20.85 2.35
N ALA A 68 -5.36 -21.50 3.52
CA ALA A 68 -6.36 -21.15 4.52
C ALA A 68 -6.05 -19.82 5.22
N ALA A 69 -4.78 -19.47 5.36
CA ALA A 69 -4.32 -18.29 6.08
C ALA A 69 -3.32 -17.46 5.26
N PRO A 70 -3.26 -16.15 5.49
CA PRO A 70 -2.23 -15.29 4.93
C PRO A 70 -0.88 -15.47 5.64
N CYS A 71 0.16 -14.95 5.01
CA CYS A 71 1.47 -14.76 5.63
C CYS A 71 2.02 -13.37 5.28
N VAL A 72 3.06 -12.97 5.99
CA VAL A 72 3.81 -11.75 5.73
C VAL A 72 5.21 -12.12 5.28
N VAL A 73 5.69 -11.53 4.22
CA VAL A 73 7.11 -11.57 3.84
C VAL A 73 7.73 -10.20 4.01
N SER A 74 8.97 -10.16 4.43
CA SER A 74 9.69 -8.93 4.72
C SER A 74 11.02 -8.92 4.00
N VAL A 75 11.34 -7.80 3.37
CA VAL A 75 12.65 -7.57 2.75
C VAL A 75 13.31 -6.36 3.38
N ARG A 76 14.59 -6.49 3.68
CA ARG A 76 15.38 -5.35 4.14
C ARG A 76 15.73 -4.43 2.97
N THR A 77 15.52 -3.13 3.16
CA THR A 77 15.92 -2.13 2.16
C THR A 77 17.45 -2.02 2.07
N LYS A 78 17.96 -1.80 0.87
CA LYS A 78 19.36 -1.45 0.63
C LYS A 78 19.44 0.01 0.19
N ASN A 79 20.09 0.87 0.95
CA ASN A 79 20.16 2.30 0.67
C ASN A 79 18.78 2.97 0.51
N SER A 80 17.77 2.48 1.23
CA SER A 80 16.36 2.84 1.10
C SER A 80 15.69 2.36 -0.19
N ASP A 81 16.25 1.38 -0.89
CA ASP A 81 15.68 0.81 -2.11
C ASP A 81 15.23 -0.63 -1.89
N PHE A 82 14.20 -1.06 -2.63
CA PHE A 82 13.72 -2.43 -2.69
C PHE A 82 13.15 -2.75 -4.08
N PRO A 83 13.11 -4.03 -4.52
CA PRO A 83 12.55 -4.35 -5.83
C PRO A 83 11.04 -4.12 -5.88
N SER A 84 10.56 -3.46 -6.93
CA SER A 84 9.12 -3.15 -7.11
C SER A 84 8.31 -4.42 -7.36
N ILE A 85 7.25 -4.60 -6.57
CA ILE A 85 6.17 -5.58 -6.81
C ILE A 85 5.27 -5.09 -7.95
N GLY A 86 4.98 -3.77 -7.97
CA GLY A 86 4.11 -3.13 -8.94
C GLY A 86 4.54 -3.29 -10.39
N ARG A 87 5.82 -3.64 -10.63
CA ARG A 87 6.34 -3.99 -11.95
C ARG A 87 5.66 -5.23 -12.54
N PHE A 88 5.25 -6.18 -11.72
CA PHE A 88 4.64 -7.44 -12.13
C PHE A 88 3.18 -7.52 -11.72
N HIS A 89 2.80 -6.87 -10.62
CA HIS A 89 1.46 -6.94 -10.03
C HIS A 89 0.91 -5.52 -9.81
N ALA A 90 0.11 -5.05 -10.76
CA ALA A 90 -0.38 -3.66 -10.80
C ALA A 90 -1.07 -3.18 -9.51
N PRO A 91 -1.83 -4.00 -8.75
CA PRO A 91 -2.43 -3.56 -7.48
C PRO A 91 -1.43 -3.03 -6.45
N ALA A 92 -0.15 -3.43 -6.51
CA ALA A 92 0.89 -2.96 -5.61
C ALA A 92 1.36 -1.52 -5.91
N ILE A 93 1.15 -0.99 -7.12
CA ILE A 93 1.69 0.32 -7.54
C ILE A 93 1.30 1.44 -6.57
N ARG A 94 0.03 1.52 -6.19
CA ARG A 94 -0.45 2.57 -5.26
C ARG A 94 0.14 2.42 -3.86
N LEU A 95 0.31 1.18 -3.40
CA LEU A 95 0.89 0.89 -2.08
C LEU A 95 2.37 1.24 -2.04
N GLU A 96 3.11 0.96 -3.09
CA GLU A 96 4.51 1.37 -3.24
C GLU A 96 4.67 2.90 -3.27
N ARG A 97 3.74 3.61 -3.92
CA ARG A 97 3.69 5.08 -3.88
C ARG A 97 3.46 5.58 -2.46
N ALA A 98 2.55 4.95 -1.70
CA ALA A 98 2.32 5.27 -0.29
C ALA A 98 3.57 5.01 0.57
N VAL A 99 4.23 3.86 0.41
CA VAL A 99 5.48 3.53 1.10
C VAL A 99 6.56 4.57 0.81
N ARG A 100 6.70 4.99 -0.44
CA ARG A 100 7.65 6.05 -0.81
C ARG A 100 7.31 7.39 -0.14
N ASP A 101 6.05 7.78 -0.14
CA ASP A 101 5.64 9.07 0.42
C ASP A 101 5.78 9.08 1.95
N LEU A 102 5.49 7.96 2.64
CA LEU A 102 5.53 7.85 4.09
C LEU A 102 6.93 7.54 4.65
N TYR A 103 7.69 6.66 3.99
CA TYR A 103 8.98 6.15 4.50
C TYR A 103 10.19 6.62 3.70
N GLY A 104 9.98 7.17 2.50
CA GLY A 104 11.07 7.57 1.62
C GLY A 104 11.78 6.42 0.93
N PHE A 105 11.24 5.21 0.99
CA PHE A 105 11.81 4.05 0.28
C PHE A 105 11.50 4.12 -1.21
N ALA A 106 12.47 3.75 -2.05
CA ALA A 106 12.35 3.81 -3.50
C ALA A 106 12.18 2.41 -4.09
N PRO A 107 10.99 2.07 -4.63
CA PRO A 107 10.80 0.82 -5.36
C PRO A 107 11.57 0.83 -6.68
N LEU A 108 12.55 -0.07 -6.83
CA LEU A 108 13.36 -0.20 -8.04
C LEU A 108 12.53 -0.78 -9.20
N GLY A 109 12.47 -0.03 -10.30
CA GLY A 109 11.64 -0.41 -11.44
C GLY A 109 10.17 0.02 -11.32
N MET A 110 9.85 0.89 -10.39
CA MET A 110 8.51 1.46 -10.19
C MET A 110 7.97 2.11 -11.48
N LEU A 111 6.75 1.73 -11.87
CA LEU A 111 6.11 2.18 -13.10
C LEU A 111 5.48 3.58 -12.99
N ASP A 112 4.99 3.95 -11.82
CA ASP A 112 4.36 5.24 -11.58
C ASP A 112 5.01 5.95 -10.39
N ARG A 113 5.73 7.04 -10.68
CA ARG A 113 6.48 7.82 -9.68
C ARG A 113 5.72 9.05 -9.18
N ARG A 114 4.48 9.24 -9.59
CA ARG A 114 3.67 10.36 -9.11
C ARG A 114 3.37 10.19 -7.62
N PRO A 115 3.20 11.27 -6.84
CA PRO A 115 2.85 11.17 -5.43
C PRO A 115 1.46 10.53 -5.26
N TRP A 116 1.29 9.78 -4.17
CA TRP A 116 0.01 9.18 -3.82
C TRP A 116 -0.70 9.92 -2.69
N LEU A 117 0.06 10.28 -1.65
CA LEU A 117 -0.42 10.96 -0.45
C LEU A 117 0.17 12.37 -0.31
N ASP A 118 1.51 12.49 -0.47
CA ASP A 118 2.22 13.76 -0.32
C ASP A 118 2.35 14.50 -1.66
N HIS A 119 1.44 15.43 -1.89
CA HIS A 119 1.48 16.32 -3.05
C HIS A 119 2.24 17.63 -2.76
N GLY A 120 3.17 17.63 -1.81
CA GLY A 120 3.96 18.79 -1.40
C GLY A 120 3.25 19.69 -0.38
N ALA A 121 2.07 19.28 0.13
CA ALA A 121 1.34 20.04 1.15
C ALA A 121 1.83 19.76 2.58
N TRP A 122 2.53 18.63 2.78
CA TRP A 122 3.09 18.32 4.09
C TRP A 122 4.30 19.19 4.40
N GLY A 123 4.48 19.60 5.65
CA GLY A 123 5.64 20.39 6.08
C GLY A 123 6.97 19.62 6.04
N MET A 124 6.92 18.32 5.80
CA MET A 124 8.05 17.38 5.78
C MET A 124 7.83 16.30 4.73
N ARG A 125 8.89 15.58 4.40
CA ARG A 125 8.84 14.40 3.53
C ARG A 125 9.16 13.14 4.32
N ALA A 126 8.54 12.02 3.93
CA ALA A 126 8.77 10.72 4.55
C ALA A 126 8.68 10.74 6.10
N PRO A 127 7.53 11.16 6.65
CA PRO A 127 7.38 11.40 8.09
C PRO A 127 7.62 10.18 8.97
N LEU A 128 7.52 8.97 8.42
CA LEU A 128 7.77 7.70 9.12
C LEU A 128 9.15 7.10 8.78
N GLY A 129 9.91 7.76 7.93
CA GLY A 129 11.26 7.32 7.55
C GLY A 129 12.28 7.53 8.66
N ALA A 130 13.34 6.72 8.66
CA ALA A 130 14.46 6.81 9.62
C ALA A 130 15.36 8.05 9.38
N ARG A 131 15.23 8.73 8.25
CA ARG A 131 16.03 9.91 7.89
C ARG A 131 15.32 11.18 8.32
N PRO A 132 16.09 12.24 8.73
CA PRO A 132 15.48 13.54 8.98
C PRO A 132 14.66 13.96 7.75
N PRO A 133 13.51 14.61 7.97
CA PRO A 133 12.66 15.03 6.87
C PRO A 133 13.44 15.95 5.92
N ALA A 134 13.45 15.62 4.64
CA ALA A 134 13.98 16.49 3.61
C ALA A 134 13.10 17.73 3.48
N ALA A 135 13.68 18.85 3.00
CA ALA A 135 12.95 20.08 2.76
C ALA A 135 11.69 19.84 1.92
N ARG A 136 10.66 20.63 2.21
CA ARG A 136 9.37 20.63 1.50
C ARG A 136 9.57 20.63 -0.01
N ARG A 137 8.84 19.79 -0.71
CA ARG A 137 8.71 19.86 -2.15
C ARG A 137 7.65 20.91 -2.48
N ASP A 138 7.91 21.78 -3.45
CA ASP A 138 6.86 22.67 -3.92
C ASP A 138 5.67 21.86 -4.43
N PRO A 139 4.43 22.22 -4.05
CA PRO A 139 3.24 21.57 -4.57
C PRO A 139 3.14 21.90 -6.07
N GLY A 140 3.67 20.99 -6.90
CA GLY A 140 3.49 21.05 -8.34
C GLY A 140 2.08 20.64 -8.76
N SER A 141 1.73 20.92 -10.02
CA SER A 141 0.54 20.35 -10.63
C SER A 141 0.67 18.82 -10.64
N TYR A 142 -0.42 18.13 -10.38
CA TYR A 142 -0.47 16.66 -10.54
C TYR A 142 -0.66 16.34 -12.02
N ASP A 143 0.31 15.65 -12.60
CA ASP A 143 0.28 15.29 -14.01
C ASP A 143 -0.58 14.04 -14.23
N PHE A 144 -1.79 14.25 -14.73
CA PHE A 144 -2.63 13.15 -15.20
C PHE A 144 -2.13 12.62 -16.54
N LEU A 145 -2.16 11.31 -16.73
CA LEU A 145 -1.74 10.68 -17.96
C LEU A 145 -2.76 10.97 -19.06
N SER A 146 -2.31 11.43 -20.21
CA SER A 146 -3.20 11.62 -21.35
C SER A 146 -3.61 10.27 -21.94
N VAL A 147 -4.86 10.18 -22.39
CA VAL A 147 -5.36 9.09 -23.23
C VAL A 147 -5.70 9.70 -24.58
N LYS A 148 -5.24 9.05 -25.66
CA LYS A 148 -5.51 9.48 -27.03
C LYS A 148 -6.40 8.44 -27.71
N GLY A 149 -7.39 8.90 -28.45
CA GLY A 149 -8.31 8.06 -29.22
C GLY A 149 -9.48 8.88 -29.74
N GLU A 150 -10.08 8.44 -30.84
CA GLU A 150 -11.28 9.05 -31.38
C GLU A 150 -12.47 8.76 -30.46
N GLY A 151 -13.34 9.75 -30.24
CA GLY A 151 -14.53 9.63 -29.39
C GLY A 151 -14.24 9.61 -27.87
N LEU A 152 -12.98 9.75 -27.44
CA LEU A 152 -12.64 9.82 -26.03
C LEU A 152 -13.01 11.16 -25.43
N HIS A 153 -13.64 11.14 -24.26
CA HIS A 153 -13.95 12.31 -23.45
C HIS A 153 -13.48 12.12 -22.00
N GLN A 154 -13.25 13.21 -21.32
CA GLN A 154 -12.82 13.26 -19.92
C GLN A 154 -13.99 13.63 -19.02
N ILE A 155 -14.16 12.86 -17.93
CA ILE A 155 -15.16 13.14 -16.90
C ILE A 155 -14.41 13.31 -15.57
N PRO A 156 -14.20 14.56 -15.08
CA PRO A 156 -13.64 14.80 -13.78
C PRO A 156 -14.73 14.69 -12.70
N VAL A 157 -14.41 14.01 -11.58
CA VAL A 157 -15.28 13.88 -10.40
C VAL A 157 -14.47 14.26 -9.16
N GLY A 158 -15.02 15.17 -8.34
CA GLY A 158 -14.34 15.63 -7.14
C GLY A 158 -13.27 16.73 -7.42
N PRO A 159 -12.49 17.14 -6.39
CA PRO A 159 -12.31 16.49 -5.07
C PRO A 159 -13.49 16.66 -4.11
N VAL A 160 -14.29 17.71 -4.24
CA VAL A 160 -15.48 17.94 -3.42
C VAL A 160 -16.72 17.57 -4.23
N HIS A 161 -17.52 16.68 -3.70
CA HIS A 161 -18.78 16.25 -4.29
C HIS A 161 -19.80 15.95 -3.18
N ALA A 162 -21.08 15.96 -3.52
CA ALA A 162 -22.17 15.67 -2.58
C ALA A 162 -22.26 14.14 -2.36
N GLY A 163 -21.38 13.57 -1.54
CA GLY A 163 -21.32 12.15 -1.27
C GLY A 163 -20.84 11.83 0.14
N ILE A 164 -20.93 10.57 0.51
CA ILE A 164 -20.52 10.05 1.82
C ILE A 164 -18.99 9.91 1.89
N ILE A 165 -18.32 9.63 0.76
CA ILE A 165 -16.88 9.41 0.70
C ILE A 165 -16.10 10.71 0.94
N GLU A 166 -14.93 10.56 1.53
CA GLU A 166 -14.00 11.68 1.75
C GLU A 166 -13.50 12.27 0.42
N PRO A 167 -13.06 13.55 0.39
CA PRO A 167 -12.56 14.21 -0.82
C PRO A 167 -11.49 13.42 -1.54
N GLY A 168 -11.71 13.20 -2.81
CA GLY A 168 -10.80 12.55 -3.76
C GLY A 168 -11.12 13.00 -5.18
N HIS A 169 -10.13 13.12 -6.03
CA HIS A 169 -10.34 13.45 -7.43
C HIS A 169 -10.21 12.19 -8.28
N PHE A 170 -11.24 11.92 -9.04
CA PHE A 170 -11.30 10.83 -10.02
C PHE A 170 -11.37 11.41 -11.41
N ARG A 171 -10.57 10.91 -12.32
CA ARG A 171 -10.58 11.30 -13.71
C ARG A 171 -10.81 10.10 -14.60
N PHE A 172 -12.00 10.06 -15.17
CA PHE A 172 -12.37 9.03 -16.13
C PHE A 172 -12.03 9.50 -17.54
N HIS A 173 -11.43 8.63 -18.33
CA HIS A 173 -11.38 8.75 -19.78
C HIS A 173 -12.30 7.68 -20.35
N ALA A 174 -13.36 8.09 -21.02
CA ALA A 174 -14.39 7.17 -21.49
C ALA A 174 -14.61 7.30 -23.00
N ASN A 175 -14.98 6.20 -23.64
CA ASN A 175 -15.53 6.15 -24.97
C ASN A 175 -16.95 5.64 -24.86
N GLY A 176 -17.93 6.54 -25.02
CA GLY A 176 -19.30 6.24 -24.63
C GLY A 176 -19.39 5.85 -23.16
N GLU A 177 -19.92 4.65 -22.87
CA GLU A 177 -20.06 4.12 -21.52
C GLU A 177 -18.84 3.27 -21.07
N THR A 178 -17.87 3.05 -21.95
CA THR A 178 -16.70 2.24 -21.64
C THR A 178 -15.58 3.11 -21.06
N VAL A 179 -15.14 2.80 -19.84
CA VAL A 179 -13.99 3.47 -19.20
C VAL A 179 -12.69 2.91 -19.79
N ALA A 180 -11.98 3.74 -20.54
CA ALA A 180 -10.67 3.40 -21.11
C ALA A 180 -9.55 3.57 -20.05
N ARG A 181 -9.70 4.53 -19.14
CA ARG A 181 -8.77 4.78 -18.03
C ARG A 181 -9.47 5.47 -16.88
N LEU A 182 -9.16 5.02 -15.68
CA LEU A 182 -9.47 5.71 -14.43
C LEU A 182 -8.16 6.13 -13.76
N GLU A 183 -8.06 7.39 -13.38
CA GLU A 183 -6.99 7.92 -12.56
C GLU A 183 -7.56 8.53 -11.28
N GLU A 184 -6.81 8.36 -10.19
CA GLU A 184 -7.15 8.88 -8.88
C GLU A 184 -6.05 9.79 -8.37
N ARG A 185 -6.43 10.94 -7.82
CA ARG A 185 -5.56 11.78 -7.01
C ARG A 185 -6.19 11.86 -5.61
N LEU A 186 -5.52 11.25 -4.66
CA LEU A 186 -5.95 11.19 -3.25
C LEU A 186 -5.04 12.09 -2.39
N GLY A 187 -5.09 11.95 -1.07
CA GLY A 187 -4.26 12.69 -0.12
C GLY A 187 -4.86 14.00 0.38
N TYR A 188 -6.06 14.39 -0.06
CA TYR A 188 -6.72 15.63 0.37
C TYR A 188 -7.02 15.68 1.87
N VAL A 189 -7.34 14.54 2.45
CA VAL A 189 -7.75 14.39 3.87
C VAL A 189 -6.83 13.44 4.64
N HIS A 190 -5.59 13.30 4.21
CA HIS A 190 -4.61 12.47 4.92
C HIS A 190 -4.39 13.01 6.34
N LYS A 191 -4.70 12.19 7.33
CA LYS A 191 -4.72 12.57 8.77
C LYS A 191 -3.45 12.19 9.52
N GLY A 192 -2.51 11.49 8.86
CA GLY A 192 -1.28 11.01 9.48
C GLY A 192 -1.51 9.96 10.57
N VAL A 193 -2.52 9.08 10.38
CA VAL A 193 -2.94 8.10 11.38
C VAL A 193 -1.79 7.20 11.82
N ASP A 194 -0.96 6.74 10.88
CA ASP A 194 0.20 5.89 11.19
C ASP A 194 1.14 6.58 12.17
N GLY A 195 1.45 7.86 11.95
CA GLY A 195 2.26 8.66 12.88
C GLY A 195 1.57 8.90 14.23
N LEU A 196 0.25 9.09 14.23
CA LEU A 196 -0.53 9.28 15.45
C LEU A 196 -0.61 8.02 16.33
N LEU A 197 -0.38 6.86 15.74
CA LEU A 197 -0.38 5.56 16.42
C LEU A 197 0.99 5.17 16.97
N THR A 198 2.04 5.87 16.58
CA THR A 198 3.39 5.63 17.11
C THR A 198 3.44 6.01 18.59
N ASP A 199 3.98 5.11 19.42
CA ASP A 199 4.23 5.31 20.85
C ASP A 199 3.00 5.68 21.70
N VAL A 200 1.79 5.28 21.27
CA VAL A 200 0.57 5.48 22.05
C VAL A 200 0.08 4.18 22.69
N GLY A 201 -0.51 4.29 23.88
CA GLY A 201 -1.16 3.15 24.54
C GLY A 201 -2.42 2.68 23.78
N ILE A 202 -2.81 1.42 24.01
CA ILE A 202 -3.87 0.74 23.26
C ILE A 202 -5.22 1.45 23.32
N ASP A 203 -5.59 2.01 24.46
CA ASP A 203 -6.84 2.76 24.62
C ASP A 203 -6.89 4.04 23.78
N ARG A 204 -5.74 4.70 23.62
CA ARG A 204 -5.63 5.87 22.76
C ARG A 204 -5.62 5.45 21.30
N ALA A 205 -4.93 4.36 20.96
CA ALA A 205 -4.93 3.78 19.62
C ALA A 205 -6.36 3.44 19.18
N ALA A 206 -7.16 2.77 20.02
CA ALA A 206 -8.56 2.46 19.72
C ALA A 206 -9.39 3.70 19.35
N ARG A 207 -9.18 4.82 20.07
CA ARG A 207 -9.87 6.09 19.79
C ARG A 207 -9.40 6.74 18.48
N VAL A 208 -8.14 6.62 18.12
CA VAL A 208 -7.59 7.13 16.85
C VAL A 208 -8.13 6.30 15.69
N ILE A 209 -8.09 4.98 15.80
CA ILE A 209 -8.58 4.04 14.78
C ILE A 209 -10.07 4.28 14.48
N ALA A 210 -10.90 4.49 15.50
CA ALA A 210 -12.31 4.81 15.35
C ALA A 210 -12.58 6.11 14.55
N ARG A 211 -11.57 6.96 14.34
CA ARG A 211 -11.67 8.25 13.66
C ARG A 211 -10.98 8.32 12.31
N ILE A 212 -10.57 7.18 11.77
CA ILE A 212 -9.99 7.09 10.42
C ILE A 212 -10.98 7.61 9.38
N SER A 213 -12.22 7.15 9.46
CA SER A 213 -13.31 7.59 8.59
C SER A 213 -14.64 7.57 9.36
N GLY A 214 -15.43 8.63 9.24
CA GLY A 214 -16.65 8.81 10.01
C GLY A 214 -17.74 7.79 9.69
N ASP A 215 -17.85 7.37 8.44
CA ASP A 215 -18.81 6.36 7.96
C ASP A 215 -18.37 4.91 8.26
N SER A 216 -17.10 4.69 8.59
CA SER A 216 -16.54 3.37 8.89
C SER A 216 -16.07 3.21 10.34
N THR A 217 -16.50 4.10 11.25
CA THR A 217 -16.07 4.12 12.67
C THR A 217 -16.26 2.77 13.35
N VAL A 218 -17.43 2.15 13.18
CA VAL A 218 -17.73 0.84 13.80
C VAL A 218 -16.87 -0.27 13.21
N ALA A 219 -16.69 -0.29 11.88
CA ALA A 219 -15.90 -1.32 11.20
C ALA A 219 -14.44 -1.27 11.64
N TYR A 220 -13.82 -0.09 11.66
CA TYR A 220 -12.44 0.07 12.12
C TYR A 220 -12.26 -0.25 13.61
N SER A 221 -13.21 0.18 14.45
CA SER A 221 -13.16 -0.13 15.88
C SER A 221 -13.29 -1.63 16.13
N PHE A 222 -14.14 -2.31 15.39
CA PHE A 222 -14.33 -3.76 15.49
C PHE A 222 -13.09 -4.51 15.00
N ALA A 223 -12.53 -4.13 13.85
CA ALA A 223 -11.32 -4.73 13.32
C ALA A 223 -10.13 -4.60 14.29
N PHE A 224 -9.95 -3.42 14.89
CA PHE A 224 -8.90 -3.18 15.87
C PHE A 224 -9.07 -4.03 17.14
N ARG A 225 -10.31 -4.13 17.66
CA ARG A 225 -10.59 -4.90 18.89
C ARG A 225 -10.54 -6.42 18.69
N SER A 226 -10.82 -6.91 17.49
CA SER A 226 -10.75 -8.35 17.20
C SER A 226 -9.33 -8.90 17.35
N GLU A 227 -8.30 -8.08 17.21
CA GLU A 227 -6.90 -8.45 17.44
C GLU A 227 -6.58 -8.60 18.94
N GLU A 228 -7.26 -7.88 19.83
CA GLU A 228 -7.05 -8.02 21.28
C GLU A 228 -7.47 -9.40 21.82
N HIS A 229 -8.47 -10.04 21.20
CA HIS A 229 -8.96 -11.35 21.64
C HIS A 229 -8.15 -12.53 21.09
N THR A 230 -7.23 -12.30 20.15
CA THR A 230 -6.36 -13.35 19.60
C THR A 230 -4.99 -13.41 20.28
N SER A 231 -4.74 -12.54 21.26
CA SER A 231 -3.44 -12.42 21.96
C SER A 231 -3.41 -13.02 23.37
N GLU A 232 -4.50 -13.67 23.85
CA GLU A 232 -4.54 -14.44 25.10
C GLU A 232 -4.23 -15.93 24.91
#